data_1be820341ab6ea189de2032eb100bf30
#
_entry.id   1be820341ab6ea189de2032eb100bf30
#
_cell.length_a   1.000
_cell.length_b   1.000
_cell.length_c   1.000
_cell.angle_alpha   90.00
_cell.angle_beta   90.00
_cell.angle_gamma   90.00
#
_symmetry.space_group_name_H-M   'P 1'
#
loop_
_entity.id
_entity.type
_entity.pdbx_description
1 polymer ?
#
loop_
_entity_poly.entity_id
_entity_poly.type
_entity_poly.pdbx_seq_one_letter_code
_entity_poly.pdbx_strand_id
1 'polypeptide(L)'
;NGYFSLTDKRIAIKEGVSELQAVKTAIHEIAHAKLHDVDLNAPPEQQNRVDRHTCEVEAESVAYTVCQHFGLDTSDYSFGYVAGWSSGKEMTELKASLETIQTTAKELITEIEGHFTELQQQRQAEQEQGDTFSIYQLKRGDETRDLRFEPYDRLQAAGLTIDRVNYELVYTAPLTKDMTLGDIWERFNIDH
;
A
#
# COMPACT_ATOMS: atom_id res chain seq x y z
N ASN A 1 -19.95 4.04 -1.90
CA ASN A 1 -18.80 4.71 -1.27
C ASN A 1 -17.54 4.73 -2.16
N GLY A 2 -17.56 4.07 -3.29
CA GLY A 2 -16.54 4.05 -4.33
C GLY A 2 -17.12 3.63 -5.66
N TYR A 3 -16.29 3.56 -6.69
CA TYR A 3 -16.64 3.01 -8.00
C TYR A 3 -15.40 2.64 -8.80
N PHE A 4 -15.52 1.62 -9.64
CA PHE A 4 -14.58 1.30 -10.71
C PHE A 4 -15.04 1.96 -12.03
N SER A 5 -14.19 2.77 -12.65
CA SER A 5 -14.45 3.40 -13.93
C SER A 5 -13.99 2.49 -15.08
N LEU A 6 -14.93 1.98 -15.85
CA LEU A 6 -14.64 1.17 -17.06
C LEU A 6 -13.89 1.97 -18.13
N THR A 7 -14.11 3.27 -18.20
CA THR A 7 -13.49 4.16 -19.19
C THR A 7 -12.06 4.51 -18.81
N ASP A 8 -11.86 4.93 -17.55
CA ASP A 8 -10.56 5.43 -17.09
C ASP A 8 -9.68 4.33 -16.49
N LYS A 9 -10.23 3.11 -16.32
CA LYS A 9 -9.58 1.96 -15.67
C LYS A 9 -9.00 2.33 -14.30
N ARG A 10 -9.77 3.08 -13.51
CA ARG A 10 -9.36 3.53 -12.18
C ARG A 10 -10.44 3.25 -11.15
N ILE A 11 -9.99 3.08 -9.91
CA ILE A 11 -10.85 2.97 -8.74
C ILE A 11 -10.84 4.31 -8.00
N ALA A 12 -12.01 4.76 -7.58
CA ALA A 12 -12.17 5.92 -6.72
C ALA A 12 -12.90 5.53 -5.45
N ILE A 13 -12.41 6.00 -4.30
CA ILE A 13 -13.01 5.78 -2.97
C ILE A 13 -13.38 7.14 -2.40
N LYS A 14 -14.56 7.22 -1.78
CA LYS A 14 -15.03 8.45 -1.15
C LYS A 14 -14.14 8.83 0.03
N GLU A 15 -13.69 10.07 0.06
CA GLU A 15 -12.96 10.64 1.18
C GLU A 15 -13.82 10.74 2.46
N GLY A 16 -13.19 10.61 3.63
CA GLY A 16 -13.85 10.77 4.93
C GLY A 16 -14.65 9.55 5.42
N VAL A 17 -14.58 8.40 4.75
CA VAL A 17 -15.09 7.13 5.28
C VAL A 17 -14.09 6.52 6.28
N SER A 18 -14.55 5.59 7.15
CA SER A 18 -13.65 4.87 8.06
C SER A 18 -12.63 4.01 7.28
N GLU A 19 -11.47 3.73 7.88
CA GLU A 19 -10.44 2.88 7.27
C GLU A 19 -11.00 1.52 6.85
N LEU A 20 -11.77 0.86 7.72
CA LEU A 20 -12.42 -0.42 7.43
C LEU A 20 -13.34 -0.30 6.20
N GLN A 21 -14.14 0.76 6.13
CA GLN A 21 -15.03 1.00 4.99
C GLN A 21 -14.23 1.30 3.72
N ALA A 22 -13.11 2.02 3.82
CA ALA A 22 -12.24 2.31 2.68
C ALA A 22 -11.61 1.02 2.13
N VAL A 23 -11.06 0.16 3.00
CA VAL A 23 -10.47 -1.13 2.63
C VAL A 23 -11.51 -2.04 1.99
N LYS A 24 -12.67 -2.22 2.62
CA LYS A 24 -13.77 -3.02 2.04
C LYS A 24 -14.17 -2.50 0.66
N THR A 25 -14.36 -1.19 0.53
CA THR A 25 -14.73 -0.57 -0.74
C THR A 25 -13.63 -0.78 -1.79
N ALA A 26 -12.35 -0.64 -1.43
CA ALA A 26 -11.25 -0.89 -2.35
C ALA A 26 -11.27 -2.32 -2.90
N ILE A 27 -11.42 -3.32 -2.03
CA ILE A 27 -11.47 -4.72 -2.43
C ILE A 27 -12.70 -5.00 -3.32
N HIS A 28 -13.84 -4.41 -3.01
CA HIS A 28 -15.06 -4.52 -3.82
C HIS A 28 -14.85 -3.95 -5.24
N GLU A 29 -14.26 -2.77 -5.36
CA GLU A 29 -13.98 -2.16 -6.67
C GLU A 29 -12.87 -2.90 -7.44
N ILE A 30 -11.89 -3.49 -6.74
CA ILE A 30 -10.90 -4.38 -7.34
C ILE A 30 -11.57 -5.65 -7.90
N ALA A 31 -12.53 -6.21 -7.17
CA ALA A 31 -13.30 -7.35 -7.67
C ALA A 31 -14.08 -6.99 -8.94
N HIS A 32 -14.71 -5.82 -9.01
CA HIS A 32 -15.31 -5.33 -10.24
C HIS A 32 -14.30 -5.18 -11.38
N ALA A 33 -13.12 -4.64 -11.11
CA ALA A 33 -12.06 -4.50 -12.10
C ALA A 33 -11.56 -5.86 -12.64
N LYS A 34 -11.47 -6.87 -11.76
CA LYS A 34 -11.04 -8.23 -12.16
C LYS A 34 -12.11 -9.02 -12.89
N LEU A 35 -13.36 -8.94 -12.46
CA LEU A 35 -14.45 -9.81 -12.94
C LEU A 35 -15.33 -9.18 -14.01
N HIS A 36 -15.53 -7.87 -13.92
CA HIS A 36 -16.56 -7.17 -14.69
C HIS A 36 -15.99 -6.07 -15.58
N ASP A 37 -14.67 -6.08 -15.78
CA ASP A 37 -14.03 -5.19 -16.74
C ASP A 37 -14.33 -5.67 -18.16
N VAL A 38 -15.10 -4.87 -18.89
CA VAL A 38 -15.45 -5.14 -20.30
C VAL A 38 -14.76 -4.14 -21.21
N ASP A 39 -14.32 -4.61 -22.37
CA ASP A 39 -13.85 -3.72 -23.42
C ASP A 39 -15.07 -3.01 -24.05
N LEU A 40 -15.20 -1.72 -23.73
CA LEU A 40 -16.29 -0.89 -24.27
C LEU A 40 -16.20 -0.68 -25.78
N ASN A 41 -15.03 -0.94 -26.39
CA ASN A 41 -14.82 -0.84 -27.84
C ASN A 41 -15.11 -2.14 -28.57
N ALA A 42 -15.24 -3.26 -27.85
CA ALA A 42 -15.60 -4.54 -28.45
C ALA A 42 -17.06 -4.54 -28.93
N PRO A 43 -17.37 -5.27 -30.02
CA PRO A 43 -18.76 -5.45 -30.46
C PRO A 43 -19.63 -5.99 -29.33
N PRO A 44 -20.94 -5.59 -29.25
CA PRO A 44 -21.82 -6.01 -28.16
C PRO A 44 -21.93 -7.53 -27.98
N GLU A 45 -21.81 -8.29 -29.05
CA GLU A 45 -21.85 -9.76 -29.05
C GLU A 45 -20.63 -10.40 -28.37
N GLN A 46 -19.50 -9.65 -28.30
CA GLN A 46 -18.27 -10.11 -27.67
C GLN A 46 -18.12 -9.60 -26.24
N GLN A 47 -18.99 -8.68 -25.80
CA GLN A 47 -19.04 -8.21 -24.44
C GLN A 47 -19.82 -9.22 -23.59
N ASN A 48 -19.10 -10.16 -22.96
CA ASN A 48 -19.72 -11.10 -22.02
C ASN A 48 -20.19 -10.36 -20.76
N ARG A 49 -21.38 -9.75 -20.84
CA ARG A 49 -21.96 -8.96 -19.74
C ARG A 49 -22.81 -9.85 -18.87
N VAL A 50 -22.36 -10.06 -17.67
CA VAL A 50 -23.19 -10.58 -16.57
C VAL A 50 -24.19 -9.49 -16.16
N ASP A 51 -25.37 -9.87 -15.68
CA ASP A 51 -26.33 -8.89 -15.20
C ASP A 51 -25.81 -8.11 -13.99
N ARG A 52 -26.24 -6.85 -13.87
CA ARG A 52 -25.71 -5.95 -12.85
C ARG A 52 -25.86 -6.50 -11.42
N HIS A 53 -26.96 -7.18 -11.13
CA HIS A 53 -27.19 -7.73 -9.81
C HIS A 53 -26.21 -8.84 -9.47
N THR A 54 -25.92 -9.72 -10.42
CA THR A 54 -24.90 -10.76 -10.27
C THR A 54 -23.51 -10.14 -10.09
N CYS A 55 -23.16 -9.10 -10.87
CA CYS A 55 -21.89 -8.39 -10.70
C CYS A 55 -21.73 -7.84 -9.27
N GLU A 56 -22.76 -7.22 -8.72
CA GLU A 56 -22.71 -6.67 -7.34
C GLU A 56 -22.58 -7.79 -6.31
N VAL A 57 -23.30 -8.91 -6.47
CA VAL A 57 -23.20 -10.05 -5.54
C VAL A 57 -21.82 -10.70 -5.59
N GLU A 58 -21.27 -10.90 -6.78
CA GLU A 58 -19.92 -11.46 -6.94
C GLU A 58 -18.86 -10.55 -6.30
N ALA A 59 -18.87 -9.26 -6.61
CA ALA A 59 -17.93 -8.31 -6.04
C ALA A 59 -18.04 -8.18 -4.51
N GLU A 60 -19.27 -8.14 -3.98
CA GLU A 60 -19.53 -8.08 -2.54
C GLU A 60 -19.08 -9.35 -1.82
N SER A 61 -19.33 -10.52 -2.42
CA SER A 61 -18.95 -11.81 -1.86
C SER A 61 -17.42 -11.99 -1.84
N VAL A 62 -16.73 -11.56 -2.89
CA VAL A 62 -15.27 -11.53 -2.94
C VAL A 62 -14.73 -10.60 -1.84
N ALA A 63 -15.26 -9.37 -1.75
CA ALA A 63 -14.80 -8.39 -0.76
C ALA A 63 -15.02 -8.90 0.67
N TYR A 64 -16.17 -9.50 0.95
CA TYR A 64 -16.46 -10.12 2.25
C TYR A 64 -15.47 -11.24 2.57
N THR A 65 -15.24 -12.17 1.64
CA THR A 65 -14.35 -13.33 1.83
C THR A 65 -12.91 -12.87 2.11
N VAL A 66 -12.40 -11.91 1.33
CA VAL A 66 -11.06 -11.36 1.51
C VAL A 66 -10.96 -10.63 2.84
N CYS A 67 -11.91 -9.76 3.19
CA CYS A 67 -11.92 -9.06 4.47
C CYS A 67 -11.93 -10.03 5.65
N GLN A 68 -12.76 -11.07 5.61
CA GLN A 68 -12.82 -12.09 6.66
C GLN A 68 -11.50 -12.86 6.81
N HIS A 69 -10.84 -13.19 5.70
CA HIS A 69 -9.52 -13.83 5.73
C HIS A 69 -8.48 -13.01 6.53
N PHE A 70 -8.51 -11.68 6.38
CA PHE A 70 -7.63 -10.77 7.10
C PHE A 70 -8.17 -10.32 8.47
N GLY A 71 -9.25 -10.94 8.96
CA GLY A 71 -9.83 -10.64 10.27
C GLY A 71 -10.61 -9.32 10.33
N LEU A 72 -11.01 -8.77 9.18
CA LEU A 72 -11.81 -7.56 9.07
C LEU A 72 -13.30 -7.92 9.00
N ASP A 73 -14.06 -7.63 10.06
CA ASP A 73 -15.49 -7.89 10.08
C ASP A 73 -16.26 -6.83 9.30
N THR A 74 -16.83 -7.24 8.19
CA THR A 74 -17.65 -6.41 7.30
C THR A 74 -19.07 -6.93 7.14
N SER A 75 -19.52 -7.83 8.04
CA SER A 75 -20.82 -8.51 7.97
C SER A 75 -22.01 -7.56 7.92
N ASP A 76 -21.97 -6.44 8.65
CA ASP A 76 -23.03 -5.43 8.68
C ASP A 76 -23.28 -4.79 7.30
N TYR A 77 -22.32 -4.86 6.39
CA TYR A 77 -22.39 -4.22 5.07
C TYR A 77 -22.70 -5.20 3.93
N SER A 78 -22.57 -6.52 4.14
CA SER A 78 -22.53 -7.51 3.07
C SER A 78 -23.81 -8.33 2.91
N PHE A 79 -24.54 -8.61 3.99
CA PHE A 79 -25.67 -9.56 3.94
C PHE A 79 -26.89 -9.10 3.14
N GLY A 80 -27.10 -7.82 2.95
CA GLY A 80 -28.24 -7.29 2.20
C GLY A 80 -28.26 -7.68 0.72
N TYR A 81 -27.09 -7.87 0.12
CA TYR A 81 -26.95 -8.17 -1.32
C TYR A 81 -27.15 -9.65 -1.64
N VAL A 82 -26.74 -10.55 -0.75
CA VAL A 82 -26.74 -12.00 -0.99
C VAL A 82 -28.10 -12.63 -0.79
N ALA A 83 -28.91 -12.09 0.15
CA ALA A 83 -30.16 -12.71 0.61
C ALA A 83 -31.23 -12.90 -0.47
N GLY A 84 -31.25 -12.11 -1.54
CA GLY A 84 -32.23 -12.20 -2.62
C GLY A 84 -31.70 -12.77 -3.95
N TRP A 85 -30.39 -12.92 -4.06
CA TRP A 85 -29.71 -13.20 -5.32
C TRP A 85 -29.99 -14.60 -5.90
N SER A 86 -30.06 -15.62 -5.03
CA SER A 86 -30.28 -17.01 -5.44
C SER A 86 -31.70 -17.29 -5.89
N SER A 87 -32.65 -16.38 -5.63
CA SER A 87 -34.05 -16.56 -5.97
C SER A 87 -34.27 -16.49 -7.48
N GLY A 88 -34.69 -17.59 -8.07
CA GLY A 88 -35.00 -17.70 -9.50
C GLY A 88 -33.82 -18.00 -10.42
N LYS A 89 -32.61 -18.24 -9.88
CA LYS A 89 -31.45 -18.66 -10.68
C LYS A 89 -31.37 -20.20 -10.81
N GLU A 90 -30.87 -20.63 -11.95
CA GLU A 90 -30.59 -22.04 -12.19
C GLU A 90 -29.35 -22.48 -11.36
N MET A 91 -29.37 -23.74 -10.92
CA MET A 91 -28.27 -24.30 -10.11
C MET A 91 -26.90 -24.19 -10.79
N THR A 92 -26.86 -24.25 -12.11
CA THR A 92 -25.63 -24.12 -12.90
C THR A 92 -25.04 -22.71 -12.83
N GLU A 93 -25.90 -21.68 -12.90
CA GLU A 93 -25.49 -20.28 -12.78
C GLU A 93 -24.95 -19.99 -11.39
N LEU A 94 -25.62 -20.49 -10.33
CA LEU A 94 -25.18 -20.36 -8.94
C LEU A 94 -23.81 -21.00 -8.72
N LYS A 95 -23.57 -22.19 -9.28
CA LYS A 95 -22.27 -22.86 -9.19
C LYS A 95 -21.17 -22.07 -9.89
N ALA A 96 -21.44 -21.57 -11.10
CA ALA A 96 -20.47 -20.79 -11.86
C ALA A 96 -20.06 -19.52 -11.10
N SER A 97 -21.02 -18.77 -10.54
CA SER A 97 -20.71 -17.59 -9.71
C SER A 97 -19.96 -17.94 -8.43
N LEU A 98 -20.29 -19.05 -7.76
CA LEU A 98 -19.54 -19.50 -6.58
C LEU A 98 -18.09 -19.86 -6.91
N GLU A 99 -17.83 -20.53 -8.01
CA GLU A 99 -16.48 -20.84 -8.51
C GLU A 99 -15.71 -19.56 -8.83
N THR A 100 -16.36 -18.60 -9.49
CA THR A 100 -15.80 -17.28 -9.79
C THR A 100 -15.42 -16.54 -8.50
N ILE A 101 -16.33 -16.47 -7.52
CA ILE A 101 -16.08 -15.82 -6.23
C ILE A 101 -14.90 -16.46 -5.51
N GLN A 102 -14.89 -17.81 -5.41
CA GLN A 102 -13.82 -18.53 -4.71
C GLN A 102 -12.45 -18.34 -5.36
N THR A 103 -12.40 -18.44 -6.69
CA THR A 103 -11.14 -18.26 -7.45
C THR A 103 -10.61 -16.85 -7.28
N THR A 104 -11.44 -15.84 -7.49
CA THR A 104 -11.03 -14.42 -7.39
C THR A 104 -10.64 -14.03 -5.97
N ALA A 105 -11.39 -14.51 -4.95
CA ALA A 105 -11.02 -14.24 -3.57
C ALA A 105 -9.66 -14.87 -3.21
N LYS A 106 -9.41 -16.10 -3.65
CA LYS A 106 -8.11 -16.78 -3.44
C LYS A 106 -6.96 -16.04 -4.12
N GLU A 107 -7.16 -15.60 -5.37
CA GLU A 107 -6.15 -14.81 -6.09
C GLU A 107 -5.83 -13.51 -5.35
N LEU A 108 -6.86 -12.75 -4.97
CA LEU A 108 -6.67 -11.49 -4.25
C LEU A 108 -5.97 -11.69 -2.89
N ILE A 109 -6.35 -12.72 -2.13
CA ILE A 109 -5.68 -13.06 -0.87
C ILE A 109 -4.19 -13.31 -1.12
N THR A 110 -3.87 -14.14 -2.12
CA THR A 110 -2.48 -14.48 -2.46
C THR A 110 -1.69 -13.24 -2.89
N GLU A 111 -2.26 -12.38 -3.71
CA GLU A 111 -1.63 -11.11 -4.15
C GLU A 111 -1.37 -10.19 -2.97
N ILE A 112 -2.36 -10.00 -2.08
CA ILE A 112 -2.24 -9.16 -0.89
C ILE A 112 -1.18 -9.70 0.08
N GLU A 113 -1.17 -11.01 0.36
CA GLU A 113 -0.16 -11.65 1.21
C GLU A 113 1.25 -11.51 0.62
N GLY A 114 1.38 -11.65 -0.71
CA GLY A 114 2.64 -11.41 -1.41
C GLY A 114 3.16 -9.98 -1.20
N HIS A 115 2.33 -8.99 -1.42
CA HIS A 115 2.69 -7.58 -1.20
C HIS A 115 3.01 -7.27 0.27
N PHE A 116 2.30 -7.85 1.23
CA PHE A 116 2.65 -7.71 2.65
C PHE A 116 4.03 -8.26 2.95
N THR A 117 4.37 -9.43 2.37
CA THR A 117 5.69 -10.05 2.54
C THR A 117 6.79 -9.16 1.96
N GLU A 118 6.59 -8.63 0.76
CA GLU A 118 7.52 -7.70 0.12
C GLU A 118 7.73 -6.43 0.95
N LEU A 119 6.64 -5.82 1.44
CA LEU A 119 6.70 -4.63 2.30
C LEU A 119 7.43 -4.91 3.63
N GLN A 120 7.24 -6.08 4.22
CA GLN A 120 7.95 -6.48 5.44
C GLN A 120 9.44 -6.65 5.17
N GLN A 121 9.82 -7.28 4.06
CA GLN A 121 11.21 -7.43 3.65
C GLN A 121 11.88 -6.07 3.37
N GLN A 122 11.18 -5.16 2.69
CA GLN A 122 11.66 -3.80 2.46
C GLN A 122 11.91 -3.05 3.77
N ARG A 123 10.95 -3.10 4.72
CA ARG A 123 11.11 -2.47 6.04
C ARG A 123 12.24 -3.08 6.86
N GLN A 124 12.43 -4.40 6.77
CA GLN A 124 13.56 -5.06 7.43
C GLN A 124 14.89 -4.64 6.80
N ALA A 125 14.97 -4.59 5.47
CA ALA A 125 16.18 -4.12 4.78
C ALA A 125 16.49 -2.65 5.09
N GLU A 126 15.48 -1.78 5.18
CA GLU A 126 15.63 -0.38 5.61
C GLU A 126 16.10 -0.29 7.08
N GLN A 127 15.60 -1.16 7.96
CA GLN A 127 16.04 -1.23 9.36
C GLN A 127 17.45 -1.83 9.50
N GLU A 128 17.83 -2.79 8.64
CA GLU A 128 19.17 -3.40 8.61
C GLU A 128 20.21 -2.45 7.98
N GLN A 129 19.80 -1.58 7.05
CA GLN A 129 20.68 -0.51 6.54
C GLN A 129 21.04 0.52 7.62
N GLY A 130 20.40 0.46 8.79
CA GLY A 130 20.66 1.29 9.94
C GLY A 130 20.61 2.78 9.61
N ASP A 131 20.16 3.59 10.55
CA ASP A 131 20.35 5.04 10.44
C ASP A 131 21.83 5.32 10.16
N THR A 132 22.13 6.15 9.19
CA THR A 132 23.48 6.63 8.96
C THR A 132 23.63 8.02 9.55
N PHE A 133 24.79 8.32 10.08
CA PHE A 133 25.14 9.72 10.36
C PHE A 133 26.03 10.25 9.24
N SER A 134 25.86 11.55 8.96
CA SER A 134 26.67 12.26 7.97
C SER A 134 27.31 13.49 8.58
N ILE A 135 28.55 13.76 8.19
CA ILE A 135 29.31 14.95 8.62
C ILE A 135 29.47 15.85 7.41
N TYR A 136 29.14 17.11 7.57
CA TYR A 136 29.27 18.15 6.56
C TYR A 136 30.26 19.19 7.00
N GLN A 137 31.09 19.67 6.08
CA GLN A 137 32.08 20.73 6.29
C GLN A 137 31.68 21.98 5.52
N LEU A 138 31.91 23.16 6.08
CA LEU A 138 31.69 24.43 5.41
C LEU A 138 32.65 24.57 4.20
N LYS A 139 32.08 24.88 3.03
CA LYS A 139 32.81 24.95 1.75
C LYS A 139 33.79 26.10 1.63
N ARG A 140 33.68 27.13 2.47
CA ARG A 140 34.63 28.25 2.46
C ARG A 140 35.78 27.97 3.41
N GLY A 141 36.96 27.79 2.81
CA GLY A 141 38.20 27.58 3.51
C GLY A 141 38.52 28.78 4.37
N ASP A 142 38.31 28.62 5.64
CA ASP A 142 39.05 29.28 6.67
C ASP A 142 39.32 28.28 7.80
N GLU A 143 40.37 28.48 8.57
CA GLU A 143 41.00 27.50 9.45
C GLU A 143 40.13 26.94 10.60
N THR A 144 38.88 27.32 10.68
CA THR A 144 37.90 26.77 11.63
C THR A 144 37.06 25.69 10.95
N ARG A 145 37.29 24.43 11.33
CA ARG A 145 36.41 23.30 10.94
C ARG A 145 35.02 23.51 11.54
N ASP A 146 34.10 24.17 10.82
CA ASP A 146 32.70 24.16 11.18
C ASP A 146 32.09 22.88 10.64
N LEU A 147 31.89 21.87 11.48
CA LEU A 147 31.33 20.57 11.16
C LEU A 147 29.88 20.51 11.62
N ARG A 148 29.02 20.00 10.74
CA ARG A 148 27.60 19.75 11.02
C ARG A 148 27.30 18.26 10.91
N PHE A 149 26.46 17.77 11.80
CA PHE A 149 26.11 16.36 11.87
C PHE A 149 24.66 16.13 11.45
N GLU A 150 24.42 15.08 10.67
CA GLU A 150 23.10 14.46 10.50
C GLU A 150 23.13 13.09 11.19
N PRO A 151 22.08 12.74 11.97
CA PRO A 151 20.85 12.21 11.43
C PRO A 151 19.78 13.30 11.24
N TYR A 152 19.35 13.36 10.01
CA TYR A 152 18.48 14.41 9.49
C TYR A 152 17.15 14.52 10.26
N ASP A 153 16.54 13.39 10.64
CA ASP A 153 15.24 13.35 11.32
C ASP A 153 15.26 14.02 12.70
N ARG A 154 16.36 13.90 13.43
CA ARG A 154 16.51 14.56 14.74
C ARG A 154 16.77 16.05 14.61
N LEU A 155 17.48 16.47 13.57
CA LEU A 155 17.73 17.88 13.28
C LEU A 155 16.46 18.57 12.75
N GLN A 156 15.68 17.90 11.90
CA GLN A 156 14.38 18.41 11.46
C GLN A 156 13.39 18.56 12.62
N ALA A 157 13.31 17.58 13.51
CA ALA A 157 12.46 17.65 14.69
C ALA A 157 12.84 18.81 15.63
N ALA A 158 14.13 19.22 15.63
CA ALA A 158 14.63 20.37 16.33
C ALA A 158 14.54 21.68 15.54
N GLY A 159 13.98 21.69 14.33
CA GLY A 159 13.90 22.86 13.44
C GLY A 159 15.26 23.27 12.84
N LEU A 160 16.25 22.39 12.86
CA LEU A 160 17.58 22.63 12.32
C LEU A 160 17.71 21.95 10.95
N THR A 161 18.16 22.68 9.95
CA THR A 161 18.47 22.17 8.62
C THR A 161 19.93 22.46 8.25
N ILE A 162 20.58 21.50 7.60
CA ILE A 162 21.90 21.74 7.05
C ILE A 162 21.75 22.47 5.71
N ASP A 163 22.37 23.63 5.62
CA ASP A 163 22.45 24.40 4.39
C ASP A 163 23.43 23.73 3.40
N ARG A 164 22.92 22.86 2.54
CA ARG A 164 23.70 22.13 1.53
C ARG A 164 24.33 23.02 0.46
N VAL A 165 23.95 24.27 0.40
CA VAL A 165 24.60 25.24 -0.51
C VAL A 165 25.99 25.60 0.00
N ASN A 166 26.10 25.79 1.32
CA ASN A 166 27.33 26.23 1.97
C ASN A 166 28.15 25.10 2.60
N TYR A 167 27.54 23.90 2.77
CA TYR A 167 28.20 22.72 3.35
C TYR A 167 28.37 21.62 2.30
N GLU A 168 29.45 20.87 2.39
CA GLU A 168 29.70 19.67 1.60
C GLU A 168 29.76 18.44 2.52
N LEU A 169 29.27 17.31 2.00
CA LEU A 169 29.35 16.03 2.69
C LEU A 169 30.80 15.54 2.68
N VAL A 170 31.36 15.26 3.83
CA VAL A 170 32.75 14.79 3.98
C VAL A 170 32.84 13.36 4.53
N TYR A 171 31.82 12.89 5.25
CA TYR A 171 31.82 11.55 5.83
C TYR A 171 30.42 11.01 6.06
N THR A 172 30.23 9.71 5.87
CA THR A 172 28.99 8.98 6.21
C THR A 172 29.34 7.62 6.77
N ALA A 173 28.71 7.23 7.88
CA ALA A 173 28.85 5.90 8.47
C ALA A 173 27.56 5.44 9.14
N PRO A 174 27.37 4.14 9.41
CA PRO A 174 26.23 3.60 10.13
C PRO A 174 26.14 4.19 11.55
N LEU A 175 24.89 4.56 11.95
CA LEU A 175 24.55 5.04 13.28
C LEU A 175 23.92 3.87 14.06
N THR A 176 24.46 3.55 15.23
CA THR A 176 23.86 2.57 16.15
C THR A 176 23.11 3.27 17.28
N LYS A 177 22.12 2.58 17.88
CA LYS A 177 21.25 3.16 18.92
C LYS A 177 22.01 3.68 20.15
N ASP A 178 23.14 3.05 20.45
CA ASP A 178 23.94 3.35 21.64
C ASP A 178 25.13 4.29 21.34
N MET A 179 25.25 4.77 20.10
CA MET A 179 26.35 5.62 19.67
C MET A 179 26.23 7.04 20.25
N THR A 180 27.28 7.51 20.84
CA THR A 180 27.41 8.88 21.36
C THR A 180 28.06 9.81 20.34
N LEU A 181 27.99 11.13 20.58
CA LEU A 181 28.73 12.11 19.76
C LEU A 181 30.25 11.89 19.83
N GLY A 182 30.76 11.37 20.94
CA GLY A 182 32.16 11.01 21.09
C GLY A 182 32.55 9.85 20.15
N ASP A 183 31.75 8.81 20.10
CA ASP A 183 31.97 7.67 19.21
C ASP A 183 31.93 8.07 17.72
N ILE A 184 31.01 8.98 17.36
CA ILE A 184 30.92 9.53 15.99
C ILE A 184 32.21 10.29 15.65
N TRP A 185 32.68 11.12 16.57
CA TRP A 185 33.89 11.92 16.38
C TRP A 185 35.15 11.05 16.27
N GLU A 186 35.27 10.06 17.14
CA GLU A 186 36.40 9.14 17.16
C GLU A 186 36.44 8.35 15.81
N ARG A 187 35.30 7.84 15.35
CA ARG A 187 35.20 7.13 14.10
C ARG A 187 35.59 8.01 12.90
N PHE A 188 35.10 9.24 12.87
CA PHE A 188 35.49 10.21 11.84
C PHE A 188 36.99 10.46 11.80
N ASN A 189 37.64 10.57 12.96
CA ASN A 189 39.08 10.84 13.02
C ASN A 189 39.94 9.60 12.71
N ILE A 190 39.44 8.39 12.89
CA ILE A 190 40.16 7.17 12.51
C ILE A 190 40.13 6.99 10.99
N ASP A 191 39.02 7.32 10.32
CA ASP A 191 38.81 7.14 8.90
C ASP A 191 39.33 8.31 8.04
N HIS A 192 39.76 9.43 8.70
CA HIS A 192 40.35 10.65 8.11
C HIS A 192 41.64 11.05 8.74
#